data_1be5a3927bdf43edae0764421510a349
#
_entry.id   1be5a3927bdf43edae0764421510a349
#
_cell.length_a   1.000
_cell.length_b   1.000
_cell.length_c   1.000
_cell.angle_alpha   90.00
_cell.angle_beta   90.00
_cell.angle_gamma   90.00
#
_symmetry.space_group_name_H-M   'P 1'
#
loop_
_entity.id
_entity.type
_entity.pdbx_description
1 polymer ?
#
loop_
_entity_poly.entity_id
_entity_poly.type
_entity_poly.pdbx_seq_one_letter_code
_entity_poly.pdbx_strand_id
1 'polypeptide(L)'
;MPVLGKGDPMQVNYPIISADSHIAEAPNAYIDYIDPKWRDVAPHVVETEDKGDVYVIDGMKRTIQMGLIAAAGQAPEDLNPRAKWDELPLSGWDSDYRLQDQDRDGVSAEVIYPSVGMVLCNHPDVEYKKAAMDAYNRWISDYCSVNPHRLLAIAQTPLRSVEEGIAQLEAMKASGMRGVMTVSYTHLT
;
A
#
# COMPACT_ATOMS: atom_id res chain seq x y z
N MET A 1 19.78 -9.38 43.45
CA MET A 1 18.93 -8.89 42.32
C MET A 1 17.56 -9.52 42.49
N PRO A 2 16.48 -8.76 42.61
CA PRO A 2 15.15 -9.36 42.71
C PRO A 2 14.78 -9.98 41.37
N VAL A 3 14.42 -11.26 41.39
CA VAL A 3 13.82 -11.97 40.26
C VAL A 3 12.47 -11.32 39.99
N LEU A 4 12.30 -10.67 38.86
CA LEU A 4 11.00 -10.21 38.42
C LEU A 4 10.10 -11.45 38.28
N GLY A 5 9.09 -11.54 39.15
CA GLY A 5 8.04 -12.54 39.06
C GLY A 5 7.39 -12.44 37.67
N LYS A 6 6.96 -13.59 37.13
CA LYS A 6 6.07 -13.65 35.96
C LYS A 6 4.79 -12.90 36.34
N GLY A 7 4.76 -11.58 36.09
CA GLY A 7 3.53 -10.81 36.16
C GLY A 7 2.53 -11.35 35.15
N ASP A 8 1.24 -11.29 35.51
CA ASP A 8 0.16 -11.50 34.54
C ASP A 8 0.43 -10.65 33.28
N PRO A 9 0.13 -11.18 32.07
CA PRO A 9 0.30 -10.40 30.87
C PRO A 9 -0.41 -9.06 31.04
N MET A 10 0.36 -7.99 30.85
CA MET A 10 -0.15 -6.62 30.99
C MET A 10 -1.38 -6.50 30.07
N GLN A 11 -2.57 -6.41 30.67
CA GLN A 11 -3.80 -6.23 29.92
C GLN A 11 -3.79 -4.79 29.39
N VAL A 12 -3.38 -4.62 28.14
CA VAL A 12 -3.33 -3.31 27.47
C VAL A 12 -4.76 -2.94 27.11
N ASN A 13 -5.36 -2.02 27.88
CA ASN A 13 -6.71 -1.50 27.63
C ASN A 13 -6.72 -0.32 26.61
N TYR A 14 -5.69 -0.20 25.80
CA TYR A 14 -5.60 0.83 24.77
C TYR A 14 -5.83 0.24 23.37
N PRO A 15 -6.42 1.00 22.42
CA PRO A 15 -6.54 0.55 21.05
C PRO A 15 -5.15 0.28 20.46
N ILE A 16 -5.01 -0.86 19.79
CA ILE A 16 -3.78 -1.22 19.06
C ILE A 16 -3.91 -0.63 17.66
N ILE A 17 -2.97 0.23 17.29
CA ILE A 17 -2.91 0.83 15.96
C ILE A 17 -1.62 0.36 15.30
N SER A 18 -1.74 -0.32 14.15
CA SER A 18 -0.59 -0.62 13.30
C SER A 18 -0.16 0.66 12.58
N ALA A 19 1.07 1.10 12.82
CA ALA A 19 1.58 2.36 12.26
C ALA A 19 2.29 2.19 10.91
N ASP A 20 2.50 0.95 10.47
CA ASP A 20 3.26 0.62 9.26
C ASP A 20 2.68 -0.65 8.61
N SER A 21 1.47 -0.51 8.10
CA SER A 21 0.80 -1.57 7.35
C SER A 21 0.86 -1.27 5.85
N HIS A 22 1.05 -2.29 5.03
CA HIS A 22 1.10 -2.14 3.59
C HIS A 22 -0.13 -2.78 2.92
N ILE A 23 -0.49 -2.23 1.75
CA ILE A 23 -1.52 -2.78 0.89
C ILE A 23 -0.88 -3.47 -0.31
N ALA A 24 -1.48 -4.54 -0.80
CA ALA A 24 -1.19 -5.07 -2.12
C ALA A 24 -2.15 -4.37 -3.09
N GLU A 25 -1.66 -3.45 -3.92
CA GLU A 25 -2.52 -2.75 -4.85
C GLU A 25 -3.18 -3.75 -5.81
N ALA A 26 -4.52 -3.74 -5.88
CA ALA A 26 -5.29 -4.63 -6.74
C ALA A 26 -4.86 -4.50 -8.22
N PRO A 27 -5.01 -5.54 -9.06
CA PRO A 27 -4.56 -5.51 -10.46
C PRO A 27 -5.06 -4.32 -11.26
N ASN A 28 -6.25 -3.82 -10.93
CA ASN A 28 -6.90 -2.68 -11.58
C ASN A 28 -6.72 -1.34 -10.83
N ALA A 29 -6.01 -1.34 -9.69
CA ALA A 29 -5.87 -0.15 -8.82
C ALA A 29 -5.36 1.09 -9.54
N TYR A 30 -4.53 0.92 -10.56
CA TYR A 30 -4.04 2.04 -11.36
C TYR A 30 -4.84 2.22 -12.64
N ILE A 31 -5.16 1.16 -13.36
CA ILE A 31 -5.81 1.19 -14.68
C ILE A 31 -7.16 1.92 -14.62
N ASP A 32 -7.97 1.64 -13.60
CA ASP A 32 -9.32 2.18 -13.47
C ASP A 32 -9.33 3.66 -13.02
N TYR A 33 -8.27 4.10 -12.36
CA TYR A 33 -8.20 5.41 -11.74
C TYR A 33 -7.24 6.40 -12.41
N ILE A 34 -6.41 5.96 -13.34
CA ILE A 34 -5.44 6.83 -14.03
C ILE A 34 -6.12 7.70 -15.10
N ASP A 35 -5.54 8.86 -15.37
CA ASP A 35 -5.98 9.71 -16.49
C ASP A 35 -5.98 8.88 -17.80
N PRO A 36 -7.04 8.93 -18.61
CA PRO A 36 -7.20 8.12 -19.84
C PRO A 36 -5.99 8.12 -20.78
N LYS A 37 -5.26 9.22 -20.85
CA LYS A 37 -4.06 9.33 -21.71
C LYS A 37 -2.91 8.41 -21.27
N TRP A 38 -2.91 7.94 -20.02
CA TRP A 38 -1.90 7.06 -19.45
C TRP A 38 -2.37 5.62 -19.31
N ARG A 39 -3.63 5.31 -19.64
CA ARG A 39 -4.25 4.02 -19.36
C ARG A 39 -3.50 2.84 -19.96
N ASP A 40 -3.01 2.96 -21.19
CA ASP A 40 -2.34 1.88 -21.93
C ASP A 40 -0.95 1.53 -21.33
N VAL A 41 -0.39 2.42 -20.53
CA VAL A 41 0.92 2.27 -19.88
C VAL A 41 0.81 2.31 -18.34
N ALA A 42 -0.40 2.27 -17.82
CA ALA A 42 -0.62 2.27 -16.36
C ALA A 42 0.11 1.10 -15.69
N PRO A 43 0.55 1.25 -14.43
CA PRO A 43 1.02 0.10 -13.67
C PRO A 43 -0.05 -1.00 -13.63
N HIS A 44 0.33 -2.25 -13.94
CA HIS A 44 -0.61 -3.37 -14.04
C HIS A 44 0.06 -4.70 -13.72
N VAL A 45 -0.77 -5.71 -13.47
CA VAL A 45 -0.31 -7.08 -13.21
C VAL A 45 -0.16 -7.84 -14.53
N VAL A 46 0.93 -8.60 -14.64
CA VAL A 46 1.24 -9.50 -15.75
C VAL A 46 1.56 -10.88 -15.20
N GLU A 47 0.94 -11.90 -15.77
CA GLU A 47 1.27 -13.29 -15.49
C GLU A 47 2.61 -13.66 -16.15
N THR A 48 3.51 -14.30 -15.41
CA THR A 48 4.79 -14.81 -15.90
C THR A 48 4.97 -16.27 -15.54
N GLU A 49 5.68 -17.03 -16.41
CA GLU A 49 5.94 -18.45 -16.16
C GLU A 49 6.95 -18.69 -15.03
N ASP A 50 7.90 -17.78 -14.85
CA ASP A 50 9.03 -17.96 -13.95
C ASP A 50 8.90 -17.22 -12.61
N LYS A 51 8.04 -16.20 -12.51
CA LYS A 51 7.92 -15.34 -11.32
C LYS A 51 6.51 -15.28 -10.71
N GLY A 52 5.55 -16.01 -11.28
CA GLY A 52 4.14 -15.84 -10.93
C GLY A 52 3.57 -14.52 -11.43
N ASP A 53 2.62 -13.95 -10.72
CA ASP A 53 2.08 -12.65 -11.08
C ASP A 53 2.94 -11.51 -10.55
N VAL A 54 3.27 -10.59 -11.46
CA VAL A 54 4.14 -9.46 -11.16
C VAL A 54 3.48 -8.14 -11.55
N TYR A 55 3.68 -7.11 -10.75
CA TYR A 55 3.38 -5.75 -11.17
C TYR A 55 4.48 -5.22 -12.10
N VAL A 56 4.06 -4.65 -13.21
CA VAL A 56 4.89 -3.96 -14.19
C VAL A 56 4.60 -2.47 -14.14
N ILE A 57 5.63 -1.66 -14.14
CA ILE A 57 5.57 -0.20 -14.24
C ILE A 57 6.29 0.19 -15.51
N ASP A 58 5.60 0.80 -16.47
CA ASP A 58 6.19 1.20 -17.74
C ASP A 58 7.44 2.06 -17.52
N GLY A 59 8.47 1.87 -18.35
CA GLY A 59 9.76 2.56 -18.17
C GLY A 59 10.66 2.05 -17.05
N MET A 60 10.20 1.12 -16.20
CA MET A 60 11.01 0.50 -15.15
C MET A 60 11.40 -0.94 -15.51
N LYS A 61 12.67 -1.29 -15.29
CA LYS A 61 13.17 -2.65 -15.56
C LYS A 61 12.78 -3.67 -14.49
N ARG A 62 12.56 -3.21 -13.26
CA ARG A 62 12.25 -4.07 -12.12
C ARG A 62 10.76 -4.36 -12.09
N THR A 63 10.40 -5.64 -12.05
CA THR A 63 9.06 -6.11 -11.76
C THR A 63 8.90 -6.36 -10.26
N ILE A 64 7.67 -6.34 -9.76
CA ILE A 64 7.34 -6.52 -8.35
C ILE A 64 6.54 -7.82 -8.22
N GLN A 65 7.11 -8.83 -7.54
CA GLN A 65 6.45 -10.12 -7.33
C GLN A 65 5.35 -10.00 -6.28
N MET A 66 4.11 -10.27 -6.66
CA MET A 66 2.97 -10.10 -5.77
C MET A 66 2.95 -11.14 -4.65
N GLY A 67 3.42 -12.36 -4.89
CA GLY A 67 3.54 -13.38 -3.86
C GLY A 67 4.43 -13.02 -2.67
N LEU A 68 5.37 -12.08 -2.83
CA LEU A 68 6.18 -11.56 -1.73
C LEU A 68 5.51 -10.38 -1.00
N ILE A 69 4.69 -9.59 -1.71
CA ILE A 69 4.01 -8.43 -1.13
C ILE A 69 2.83 -8.87 -0.28
N ALA A 70 2.03 -9.81 -0.76
CA ALA A 70 0.83 -10.30 -0.09
C ALA A 70 1.09 -11.53 0.81
N ALA A 71 2.29 -11.62 1.41
CA ALA A 71 2.72 -12.77 2.20
C ALA A 71 2.35 -12.68 3.70
N ALA A 72 1.73 -11.58 4.14
CA ALA A 72 1.39 -11.38 5.55
C ALA A 72 0.48 -12.51 6.08
N GLY A 73 0.82 -13.04 7.27
CA GLY A 73 0.06 -14.11 7.92
C GLY A 73 0.37 -15.52 7.42
N GLN A 74 1.21 -15.69 6.39
CA GLN A 74 1.67 -17.01 5.94
C GLN A 74 2.83 -17.52 6.79
N ALA A 75 2.89 -18.84 7.02
CA ALA A 75 4.04 -19.44 7.64
C ALA A 75 5.25 -19.39 6.69
N PRO A 76 6.50 -19.30 7.20
CA PRO A 76 7.69 -19.19 6.35
C PRO A 76 7.83 -20.31 5.30
N GLU A 77 7.39 -21.51 5.62
CA GLU A 77 7.38 -22.67 4.73
C GLU A 77 6.35 -22.60 3.60
N ASP A 78 5.30 -21.80 3.79
CA ASP A 78 4.21 -21.61 2.82
C ASP A 78 4.44 -20.41 1.89
N LEU A 79 5.50 -19.64 2.14
CA LEU A 79 5.81 -18.47 1.32
C LEU A 79 6.09 -18.86 -0.14
N ASN A 80 5.23 -18.40 -1.04
CA ASN A 80 5.36 -18.63 -2.47
C ASN A 80 5.60 -17.30 -3.22
N PRO A 81 6.86 -16.95 -3.52
CA PRO A 81 7.17 -15.74 -4.28
C PRO A 81 6.61 -15.76 -5.71
N ARG A 82 6.25 -16.96 -6.22
CA ARG A 82 5.68 -17.18 -7.56
C ARG A 82 4.17 -17.36 -7.54
N ALA A 83 3.50 -16.97 -6.45
CA ALA A 83 2.05 -17.07 -6.34
C ALA A 83 1.36 -16.30 -7.46
N LYS A 84 0.25 -16.85 -7.93
CA LYS A 84 -0.69 -16.14 -8.79
C LYS A 84 -1.60 -15.26 -7.95
N TRP A 85 -2.23 -14.29 -8.57
CA TRP A 85 -3.08 -13.34 -7.87
C TRP A 85 -4.23 -14.01 -7.11
N ASP A 86 -4.86 -15.01 -7.70
CA ASP A 86 -5.96 -15.77 -7.12
C ASP A 86 -5.55 -16.69 -5.95
N GLU A 87 -4.25 -16.92 -5.77
CA GLU A 87 -3.69 -17.67 -4.64
C GLU A 87 -3.36 -16.77 -3.43
N LEU A 88 -3.42 -15.46 -3.60
CA LEU A 88 -3.00 -14.50 -2.56
C LEU A 88 -4.13 -14.25 -1.54
N PRO A 89 -3.80 -13.96 -0.25
CA PRO A 89 -4.78 -13.61 0.76
C PRO A 89 -5.60 -12.37 0.37
N LEU A 90 -6.92 -12.47 0.38
CA LEU A 90 -7.82 -11.38 -0.01
C LEU A 90 -7.65 -10.11 0.83
N SER A 91 -7.29 -10.25 2.10
CA SER A 91 -7.03 -9.12 3.00
C SER A 91 -5.91 -8.18 2.54
N GLY A 92 -5.09 -8.62 1.58
CA GLY A 92 -4.07 -7.78 0.95
C GLY A 92 -4.64 -6.59 0.18
N TRP A 93 -5.84 -6.75 -0.45
CA TRP A 93 -6.43 -5.74 -1.34
C TRP A 93 -7.96 -5.60 -1.24
N ASP A 94 -8.63 -6.39 -0.42
CA ASP A 94 -10.05 -6.29 -0.15
C ASP A 94 -10.28 -5.73 1.26
N SER A 95 -11.01 -4.63 1.35
CA SER A 95 -11.20 -3.89 2.61
C SER A 95 -12.04 -4.65 3.63
N ASP A 96 -13.03 -5.44 3.19
CA ASP A 96 -13.88 -6.20 4.10
C ASP A 96 -13.10 -7.36 4.73
N TYR A 97 -12.29 -8.07 3.93
CA TYR A 97 -11.39 -9.10 4.46
C TYR A 97 -10.31 -8.52 5.36
N ARG A 98 -9.81 -7.32 5.03
CA ARG A 98 -8.85 -6.61 5.88
C ARG A 98 -9.41 -6.28 7.26
N LEU A 99 -10.65 -5.81 7.31
CA LEU A 99 -11.33 -5.52 8.58
C LEU A 99 -11.57 -6.79 9.40
N GLN A 100 -11.87 -7.93 8.76
CA GLN A 100 -11.98 -9.22 9.44
C GLN A 100 -10.63 -9.67 10.03
N ASP A 101 -9.53 -9.46 9.32
CA ASP A 101 -8.18 -9.75 9.84
C ASP A 101 -7.85 -8.84 11.04
N GLN A 102 -8.16 -7.55 10.96
CA GLN A 102 -8.01 -6.65 12.10
C GLN A 102 -8.81 -7.11 13.32
N ASP A 103 -10.04 -7.57 13.13
CA ASP A 103 -10.89 -8.07 14.21
C ASP A 103 -10.30 -9.34 14.84
N ARG A 104 -9.82 -10.28 14.00
CA ARG A 104 -9.16 -11.51 14.46
C ARG A 104 -7.90 -11.22 15.27
N ASP A 105 -7.10 -10.25 14.82
CA ASP A 105 -5.78 -9.94 15.41
C ASP A 105 -5.86 -8.89 16.53
N GLY A 106 -7.07 -8.36 16.81
CA GLY A 106 -7.29 -7.33 17.84
C GLY A 106 -6.73 -5.96 17.48
N VAL A 107 -6.51 -5.69 16.18
CA VAL A 107 -6.02 -4.41 15.66
C VAL A 107 -7.19 -3.44 15.50
N SER A 108 -7.10 -2.29 16.14
CA SER A 108 -8.18 -1.28 16.12
C SER A 108 -8.17 -0.44 14.85
N ALA A 109 -6.99 -0.12 14.31
CA ALA A 109 -6.82 0.63 13.07
C ALA A 109 -5.43 0.40 12.46
N GLU A 110 -5.28 0.67 11.17
CA GLU A 110 -4.02 0.57 10.45
C GLU A 110 -3.73 1.82 9.63
N VAL A 111 -2.50 2.30 9.71
CA VAL A 111 -1.95 3.31 8.79
C VAL A 111 -1.43 2.55 7.57
N ILE A 112 -2.06 2.76 6.42
CA ILE A 112 -1.87 1.92 5.22
C ILE A 112 -1.02 2.64 4.19
N TYR A 113 0.14 2.07 3.92
CA TYR A 113 1.11 2.52 2.93
C TYR A 113 0.99 1.74 1.61
N PRO A 114 1.38 2.33 0.48
CA PRO A 114 1.48 1.61 -0.79
C PRO A 114 2.64 0.61 -0.75
N SER A 115 2.57 -0.44 -1.58
CA SER A 115 3.67 -1.36 -1.85
C SER A 115 4.29 -1.11 -3.23
N VAL A 116 3.48 -1.20 -4.29
CA VAL A 116 3.88 -0.87 -5.66
C VAL A 116 4.28 0.60 -5.77
N GLY A 117 3.52 1.48 -5.10
CA GLY A 117 3.79 2.91 -5.06
C GLY A 117 5.16 3.28 -4.48
N MET A 118 5.75 2.47 -3.59
CA MET A 118 7.13 2.69 -3.12
C MET A 118 8.16 2.55 -4.24
N VAL A 119 7.94 1.62 -5.17
CA VAL A 119 8.81 1.45 -6.34
C VAL A 119 8.58 2.59 -7.34
N LEU A 120 7.33 2.98 -7.53
CA LEU A 120 6.91 4.09 -8.39
C LEU A 120 7.58 5.42 -8.02
N CYS A 121 7.89 5.66 -6.74
CA CYS A 121 8.63 6.85 -6.29
C CYS A 121 9.95 7.08 -7.04
N ASN A 122 10.57 6.01 -7.56
CA ASN A 122 11.84 6.06 -8.28
C ASN A 122 11.68 6.23 -9.80
N HIS A 123 10.46 6.38 -10.31
CA HIS A 123 10.23 6.51 -11.75
C HIS A 123 10.85 7.81 -12.29
N PRO A 124 11.63 7.74 -13.41
CA PRO A 124 12.34 8.91 -13.93
C PRO A 124 11.42 9.95 -14.57
N ASP A 125 10.31 9.51 -15.20
CA ASP A 125 9.31 10.42 -15.78
C ASP A 125 8.39 10.94 -14.67
N VAL A 126 8.50 12.24 -14.41
CA VAL A 126 7.77 12.92 -13.32
C VAL A 126 6.28 13.06 -13.64
N GLU A 127 5.89 13.21 -14.91
CA GLU A 127 4.49 13.33 -15.32
C GLU A 127 3.78 11.99 -15.21
N TYR A 128 4.42 10.91 -15.67
CA TYR A 128 3.93 9.55 -15.48
C TYR A 128 3.80 9.20 -14.00
N LYS A 129 4.85 9.48 -13.23
CA LYS A 129 4.86 9.26 -11.79
C LYS A 129 3.70 9.97 -11.10
N LYS A 130 3.48 11.24 -11.43
CA LYS A 130 2.35 12.00 -10.90
C LYS A 130 1.00 11.35 -11.25
N ALA A 131 0.81 10.99 -12.50
CA ALA A 131 -0.45 10.37 -12.95
C ALA A 131 -0.74 9.06 -12.22
N ALA A 132 0.28 8.21 -12.06
CA ALA A 132 0.15 6.95 -11.34
C ALA A 132 -0.06 7.15 -9.83
N MET A 133 0.63 8.10 -9.19
CA MET A 133 0.39 8.44 -7.78
C MET A 133 -1.01 9.02 -7.55
N ASP A 134 -1.51 9.85 -8.46
CA ASP A 134 -2.88 10.37 -8.40
C ASP A 134 -3.92 9.25 -8.56
N ALA A 135 -3.65 8.25 -9.39
CA ALA A 135 -4.49 7.06 -9.53
C ALA A 135 -4.53 6.24 -8.23
N TYR A 136 -3.36 5.95 -7.66
CA TYR A 136 -3.25 5.30 -6.35
C TYR A 136 -4.05 6.05 -5.28
N ASN A 137 -3.89 7.38 -5.21
CA ASN A 137 -4.57 8.19 -4.20
C ASN A 137 -6.10 8.09 -4.31
N ARG A 138 -6.64 8.08 -5.53
CA ARG A 138 -8.08 7.87 -5.74
C ARG A 138 -8.52 6.48 -5.31
N TRP A 139 -7.80 5.45 -5.75
CA TRP A 139 -8.09 4.07 -5.41
C TRP A 139 -8.04 3.80 -3.90
N ILE A 140 -6.98 4.24 -3.21
CA ILE A 140 -6.84 4.01 -1.77
C ILE A 140 -7.87 4.78 -0.95
N SER A 141 -8.30 5.94 -1.44
CA SER A 141 -9.41 6.70 -0.83
C SER A 141 -10.71 5.91 -0.87
N ASP A 142 -11.04 5.31 -2.02
CA ASP A 142 -12.23 4.46 -2.17
C ASP A 142 -12.11 3.21 -1.29
N TYR A 143 -10.97 2.53 -1.31
CA TYR A 143 -10.69 1.37 -0.46
C TYR A 143 -10.90 1.67 1.02
N CYS A 144 -10.36 2.78 1.53
CA CYS A 144 -10.47 3.15 2.93
C CYS A 144 -11.84 3.74 3.32
N SER A 145 -12.66 4.13 2.34
CA SER A 145 -13.99 4.72 2.57
C SER A 145 -14.97 3.77 3.27
N VAL A 146 -14.75 2.47 3.16
CA VAL A 146 -15.54 1.43 3.84
C VAL A 146 -15.52 1.59 5.35
N ASN A 147 -14.36 1.93 5.92
CA ASN A 147 -14.24 2.27 7.33
C ASN A 147 -13.07 3.25 7.58
N PRO A 148 -13.28 4.57 7.40
CA PRO A 148 -12.22 5.57 7.46
C PRO A 148 -11.67 5.84 8.88
N HIS A 149 -12.23 5.19 9.90
CA HIS A 149 -11.73 5.21 11.26
C HIS A 149 -10.75 4.07 11.56
N ARG A 150 -10.78 3.02 10.75
CA ARG A 150 -9.93 1.83 10.92
C ARG A 150 -8.91 1.65 9.79
N LEU A 151 -9.23 2.11 8.58
CA LEU A 151 -8.36 2.07 7.41
C LEU A 151 -7.87 3.50 7.12
N LEU A 152 -6.62 3.79 7.52
CA LEU A 152 -6.07 5.14 7.51
C LEU A 152 -5.11 5.31 6.34
N ALA A 153 -5.62 5.79 5.20
CA ALA A 153 -4.87 5.92 3.96
C ALA A 153 -3.69 6.90 4.07
N ILE A 154 -2.55 6.48 3.55
CA ILE A 154 -1.37 7.33 3.27
C ILE A 154 -1.29 7.60 1.77
N ALA A 155 -1.37 8.87 1.42
CA ALA A 155 -1.28 9.33 0.03
C ALA A 155 0.16 9.36 -0.48
N GLN A 156 0.32 9.53 -1.80
CA GLN A 156 1.60 9.78 -2.45
C GLN A 156 1.62 11.10 -3.20
N THR A 157 2.77 11.74 -3.27
CA THR A 157 3.01 12.93 -4.09
C THR A 157 4.43 12.97 -4.63
N PRO A 158 4.65 13.39 -5.89
CA PRO A 158 5.98 13.57 -6.45
C PRO A 158 6.68 14.84 -5.96
N LEU A 159 5.99 15.77 -5.28
CA LEU A 159 6.52 17.06 -4.79
C LEU A 159 7.30 17.83 -5.86
N ARG A 160 6.69 18.11 -7.02
CA ARG A 160 7.36 18.79 -8.14
C ARG A 160 7.71 20.27 -7.85
N SER A 161 6.88 20.94 -7.05
CA SER A 161 7.14 22.28 -6.51
C SER A 161 6.51 22.42 -5.12
N VAL A 162 6.87 23.47 -4.41
CA VAL A 162 6.30 23.79 -3.09
C VAL A 162 4.80 24.11 -3.22
N GLU A 163 4.44 24.92 -4.21
CA GLU A 163 3.05 25.34 -4.46
C GLU A 163 2.17 24.14 -4.82
N GLU A 164 2.65 23.27 -5.71
CA GLU A 164 1.92 22.06 -6.08
C GLU A 164 1.79 21.11 -4.89
N GLY A 165 2.88 20.94 -4.12
CA GLY A 165 2.89 20.10 -2.93
C GLY A 165 1.85 20.56 -1.90
N ILE A 166 1.73 21.87 -1.64
CA ILE A 166 0.72 22.42 -0.74
C ILE A 166 -0.68 22.11 -1.27
N ALA A 167 -0.97 22.40 -2.55
CA ALA A 167 -2.27 22.16 -3.15
C ALA A 167 -2.66 20.66 -3.10
N GLN A 168 -1.70 19.77 -3.35
CA GLN A 168 -1.92 18.33 -3.25
C GLN A 168 -2.22 17.89 -1.82
N LEU A 169 -1.48 18.38 -0.82
CA LEU A 169 -1.70 18.05 0.59
C LEU A 169 -3.08 18.52 1.07
N GLU A 170 -3.52 19.71 0.65
CA GLU A 170 -4.85 20.22 0.94
C GLU A 170 -5.95 19.34 0.32
N ALA A 171 -5.79 18.93 -0.94
CA ALA A 171 -6.72 18.03 -1.61
C ALA A 171 -6.76 16.63 -0.95
N MET A 172 -5.61 16.06 -0.59
CA MET A 172 -5.52 14.79 0.12
C MET A 172 -6.21 14.85 1.49
N LYS A 173 -5.99 15.92 2.24
CA LYS A 173 -6.67 16.14 3.52
C LYS A 173 -8.19 16.25 3.34
N ALA A 174 -8.65 16.95 2.30
CA ALA A 174 -10.08 17.09 1.99
C ALA A 174 -10.74 15.73 1.62
N SER A 175 -9.98 14.80 1.00
CA SER A 175 -10.44 13.43 0.70
C SER A 175 -10.32 12.45 1.87
N GLY A 176 -9.96 12.92 3.08
CA GLY A 176 -9.95 12.12 4.29
C GLY A 176 -8.65 11.34 4.53
N MET A 177 -7.61 11.52 3.72
CA MET A 177 -6.32 10.89 3.93
C MET A 177 -5.64 11.38 5.21
N ARG A 178 -4.89 10.51 5.86
CA ARG A 178 -4.30 10.77 7.18
C ARG A 178 -2.84 11.21 7.14
N GLY A 179 -2.19 11.01 6.02
CA GLY A 179 -0.80 11.38 5.82
C GLY A 179 -0.38 11.28 4.38
N VAL A 180 0.89 11.55 4.12
CA VAL A 180 1.49 11.45 2.80
C VAL A 180 2.87 10.81 2.90
N MET A 181 3.16 9.92 1.97
CA MET A 181 4.48 9.35 1.75
C MET A 181 5.18 10.17 0.65
N THR A 182 6.25 10.82 1.00
CA THR A 182 7.01 11.68 0.07
C THR A 182 8.20 10.97 -0.55
N VAL A 183 8.83 10.05 0.20
CA VAL A 183 9.99 9.27 -0.24
C VAL A 183 10.00 7.90 0.44
N SER A 184 10.44 6.86 -0.28
CA SER A 184 10.65 5.54 0.31
C SER A 184 12.10 5.32 0.78
N TYR A 185 13.07 6.05 0.22
CA TYR A 185 14.49 6.01 0.61
C TYR A 185 15.08 7.40 0.58
N THR A 186 15.62 7.84 1.70
CA THR A 186 16.44 9.05 1.79
C THR A 186 17.91 8.67 1.66
N HIS A 187 18.42 8.60 0.45
CA HIS A 187 19.86 8.76 0.23
C HIS A 187 20.09 10.22 -0.18
N LEU A 188 20.51 11.02 0.77
CA LEU A 188 21.16 12.28 0.50
C LEU A 188 22.59 11.92 0.04
N THR A 189 22.82 11.93 -1.26
CA THR A 189 24.17 11.95 -1.82
C THR A 189 24.67 13.38 -1.87
#